data_d58133aca7e529eb855c35bee55a44f5
#
_entry.id   d58133aca7e529eb855c35bee55a44f5
#
_cell.length_a   1.000
_cell.length_b   1.000
_cell.length_c   1.000
_cell.angle_alpha   90.00
_cell.angle_beta   90.00
_cell.angle_gamma   90.00
#
_symmetry.space_group_name_H-M   'P 1'
#
loop_
_entity.id
_entity.type
_entity.pdbx_description
1 polymer ?
#
loop_
_entity_poly.entity_id
_entity_poly.type
_entity_poly.pdbx_seq_one_letter_code
_entity_poly.pdbx_strand_id
1 'polypeptide(L)'
;GSKGSTSGRLMPEYHIRKNMNKTPDKVFSRVGYSGNHSKTIALVQSGAFQTGAVNFKVWQKDLAAGKIDTKKVQIIWETPGYPDYNWSVRGDVNSKFGPAFIEKIRTALINLKDPELLATFPRKAFIRATNGDFQPIVDLGREVGLIE
;
A
#
# COMPACT_ATOMS: atom_id res chain seq x y z
N GLY A 1 3.75 -2.46 -8.61
CA GLY A 1 3.08 -3.33 -7.63
C GLY A 1 2.20 -4.39 -8.29
N SER A 2 1.36 -5.05 -7.52
CA SER A 2 0.35 -5.97 -8.03
C SER A 2 -0.90 -5.22 -8.53
N LYS A 3 -1.75 -5.92 -9.31
CA LYS A 3 -3.00 -5.35 -9.83
C LYS A 3 -4.01 -4.97 -8.73
N GLY A 4 -3.96 -5.60 -7.55
CA GLY A 4 -4.79 -5.26 -6.38
C GLY A 4 -4.12 -4.34 -5.37
N SER A 5 -2.99 -3.70 -5.69
CA SER A 5 -2.23 -2.89 -4.74
C SER A 5 -2.80 -1.48 -4.60
N THR A 6 -3.01 -1.03 -3.36
CA THR A 6 -3.38 0.37 -3.08
C THR A 6 -2.28 1.32 -3.56
N SER A 7 -1.04 1.15 -3.13
CA SER A 7 0.08 2.02 -3.50
C SER A 7 0.64 1.80 -4.91
N GLY A 8 0.43 0.60 -5.49
CA GLY A 8 0.94 0.27 -6.82
C GLY A 8 -0.09 0.41 -7.95
N ARG A 9 -1.38 0.61 -7.61
CA ARG A 9 -2.45 0.78 -8.60
C ARG A 9 -3.48 1.83 -8.19
N LEU A 10 -4.25 1.63 -7.11
CA LEU A 10 -5.39 2.49 -6.77
C LEU A 10 -4.99 3.96 -6.68
N MET A 11 -4.02 4.27 -5.82
CA MET A 11 -3.59 5.66 -5.61
C MET A 11 -2.96 6.29 -6.85
N PRO A 12 -2.01 5.63 -7.57
CA PRO A 12 -1.50 6.15 -8.82
C PRO A 12 -2.57 6.39 -9.88
N GLU A 13 -3.50 5.44 -10.07
CA GLU A 13 -4.59 5.56 -11.04
C GLU A 13 -5.50 6.74 -10.71
N TYR A 14 -5.89 6.91 -9.43
CA TYR A 14 -6.67 8.04 -8.98
C TYR A 14 -5.99 9.38 -9.32
N HIS A 15 -4.72 9.54 -8.95
CA HIS A 15 -4.01 10.78 -9.20
C HIS A 15 -3.77 11.06 -10.69
N ILE A 16 -3.53 10.03 -11.50
CA ILE A 16 -3.44 10.19 -12.96
C ILE A 16 -4.79 10.68 -13.52
N ARG A 17 -5.90 10.04 -13.15
CA ARG A 17 -7.24 10.46 -13.59
C ARG A 17 -7.55 11.89 -13.15
N LYS A 18 -7.29 12.22 -11.89
CA LYS A 18 -7.53 13.55 -11.33
C LYS A 18 -6.76 14.67 -12.04
N ASN A 19 -5.49 14.43 -12.38
CA ASN A 19 -4.62 15.46 -12.93
C ASN A 19 -4.60 15.49 -14.46
N MET A 20 -4.86 14.35 -15.12
CA MET A 20 -4.77 14.22 -16.57
C MET A 20 -6.14 14.03 -17.25
N ASN A 21 -7.20 13.88 -16.45
CA ASN A 21 -8.57 13.58 -16.91
C ASN A 21 -8.63 12.39 -17.88
N LYS A 22 -7.77 11.41 -17.70
CA LYS A 22 -7.64 10.20 -18.52
C LYS A 22 -7.24 9.01 -17.66
N THR A 23 -7.61 7.81 -18.10
CA THR A 23 -7.15 6.56 -17.49
C THR A 23 -5.67 6.30 -17.84
N PRO A 24 -4.92 5.53 -17.02
CA PRO A 24 -3.49 5.27 -17.27
C PRO A 24 -3.20 4.69 -18.66
N ASP A 25 -4.07 3.82 -19.18
CA ASP A 25 -3.95 3.23 -20.53
C ASP A 25 -4.16 4.24 -21.68
N LYS A 26 -4.76 5.40 -21.39
CA LYS A 26 -4.91 6.52 -22.33
C LYS A 26 -3.79 7.57 -22.20
N VAL A 27 -3.02 7.51 -21.12
CA VAL A 27 -1.88 8.41 -20.86
C VAL A 27 -0.57 7.77 -21.30
N PHE A 28 -0.39 6.48 -21.00
CA PHE A 28 0.83 5.75 -21.25
C PHE A 28 0.68 4.75 -22.39
N SER A 29 1.71 4.58 -23.20
CA SER A 29 1.75 3.61 -24.28
C SER A 29 1.64 2.16 -23.79
N ARG A 30 2.08 1.90 -22.55
CA ARG A 30 2.00 0.58 -21.91
C ARG A 30 1.84 0.71 -20.40
N VAL A 31 0.86 -0.01 -19.85
CA VAL A 31 0.67 -0.18 -18.41
C VAL A 31 0.85 -1.65 -18.04
N GLY A 32 1.66 -1.92 -17.01
CA GLY A 32 1.94 -3.29 -16.56
C GLY A 32 2.00 -3.40 -15.05
N TYR A 33 1.80 -4.61 -14.55
CA TYR A 33 1.85 -4.94 -13.12
C TYR A 33 2.95 -5.98 -12.88
N SER A 34 3.98 -5.61 -12.13
CA SER A 34 5.17 -6.44 -11.88
C SER A 34 4.98 -7.53 -10.82
N GLY A 35 3.85 -7.50 -10.10
CA GLY A 35 3.56 -8.40 -8.98
C GLY A 35 4.04 -7.88 -7.61
N ASN A 36 5.18 -7.21 -7.52
CA ASN A 36 5.68 -6.60 -6.28
C ASN A 36 6.44 -5.30 -6.54
N HIS A 37 6.69 -4.52 -5.47
CA HIS A 37 7.28 -3.19 -5.56
C HIS A 37 8.78 -3.21 -5.91
N SER A 38 9.57 -4.10 -5.32
CA SER A 38 11.00 -4.20 -5.64
C SER A 38 11.22 -4.56 -7.10
N LYS A 39 10.39 -5.44 -7.68
CA LYS A 39 10.42 -5.75 -9.10
C LYS A 39 10.04 -4.54 -9.96
N THR A 40 9.09 -3.70 -9.51
CA THR A 40 8.78 -2.44 -10.22
C THR A 40 10.00 -1.53 -10.28
N ILE A 41 10.70 -1.34 -9.14
CA ILE A 41 11.92 -0.53 -9.08
C ILE A 41 12.99 -1.08 -10.05
N ALA A 42 13.22 -2.39 -10.01
CA ALA A 42 14.21 -3.05 -10.90
C ALA A 42 13.87 -2.86 -12.39
N LEU A 43 12.58 -2.93 -12.77
CA LEU A 43 12.14 -2.73 -14.15
C LEU A 43 12.33 -1.28 -14.62
N VAL A 44 12.16 -0.29 -13.75
CA VAL A 44 12.46 1.11 -14.08
C VAL A 44 13.99 1.30 -14.15
N GLN A 45 14.72 0.77 -13.19
CA GLN A 45 16.19 0.86 -13.14
C GLN A 45 16.88 0.23 -14.35
N SER A 46 16.31 -0.84 -14.91
CA SER A 46 16.81 -1.49 -16.14
C SER A 46 16.40 -0.77 -17.44
N GLY A 47 15.53 0.27 -17.36
CA GLY A 47 14.99 0.95 -18.53
C GLY A 47 13.86 0.22 -19.24
N ALA A 48 13.36 -0.91 -18.70
CA ALA A 48 12.24 -1.66 -19.28
C ALA A 48 10.91 -0.88 -19.18
N PHE A 49 10.80 0.03 -18.21
CA PHE A 49 9.73 1.01 -18.07
C PHE A 49 10.33 2.38 -17.72
N GLN A 50 9.73 3.45 -18.22
CA GLN A 50 10.19 4.83 -17.95
C GLN A 50 9.81 5.30 -16.54
N THR A 51 8.71 4.78 -15.97
CA THR A 51 8.23 5.15 -14.65
C THR A 51 7.53 3.97 -13.97
N GLY A 52 7.35 4.05 -12.64
CA GLY A 52 6.67 3.04 -11.88
C GLY A 52 6.13 3.56 -10.54
N ALA A 53 5.05 2.97 -10.06
CA ALA A 53 4.46 3.30 -8.77
C ALA A 53 4.76 2.22 -7.74
N VAL A 54 5.26 2.62 -6.58
CA VAL A 54 5.69 1.72 -5.52
C VAL A 54 5.28 2.24 -4.13
N ASN A 55 5.24 1.34 -3.16
CA ASN A 55 5.11 1.72 -1.76
C ASN A 55 6.42 2.36 -1.28
N PHE A 56 6.34 3.53 -0.65
CA PHE A 56 7.52 4.28 -0.21
C PHE A 56 8.36 3.53 0.84
N LYS A 57 7.77 2.70 1.70
CA LYS A 57 8.50 1.86 2.66
C LYS A 57 9.37 0.81 1.97
N VAL A 58 8.89 0.24 0.88
CA VAL A 58 9.69 -0.68 0.07
C VAL A 58 10.84 0.07 -0.62
N TRP A 59 10.58 1.26 -1.14
CA TRP A 59 11.64 2.13 -1.66
C TRP A 59 12.72 2.40 -0.62
N GLN A 60 12.33 2.87 0.58
CA GLN A 60 13.28 3.15 1.68
C GLN A 60 14.10 1.92 2.08
N LYS A 61 13.45 0.75 2.21
CA LYS A 61 14.10 -0.51 2.53
C LYS A 61 15.11 -0.92 1.45
N ASP A 62 14.72 -0.88 0.19
CA ASP A 62 15.57 -1.31 -0.92
C ASP A 62 16.72 -0.31 -1.15
N LEU A 63 16.51 0.98 -0.91
CA LEU A 63 17.55 2.01 -0.93
C LEU A 63 18.59 1.78 0.18
N ALA A 64 18.13 1.57 1.42
CA ALA A 64 19.01 1.28 2.55
C ALA A 64 19.79 -0.05 2.37
N ALA A 65 19.23 -0.99 1.64
CA ALA A 65 19.89 -2.26 1.30
C ALA A 65 20.84 -2.16 0.07
N GLY A 66 21.05 -0.96 -0.49
CA GLY A 66 21.91 -0.75 -1.65
C GLY A 66 21.40 -1.35 -2.96
N LYS A 67 20.10 -1.67 -3.05
CA LYS A 67 19.49 -2.28 -4.24
C LYS A 67 19.06 -1.27 -5.30
N ILE A 68 19.09 0.03 -4.95
CA ILE A 68 18.64 1.13 -5.83
C ILE A 68 19.85 1.98 -6.22
N ASP A 69 20.11 2.06 -7.51
CA ASP A 69 21.06 3.01 -8.09
C ASP A 69 20.35 4.34 -8.34
N THR A 70 20.57 5.31 -7.47
CA THR A 70 19.94 6.64 -7.54
C THR A 70 20.37 7.48 -8.73
N LYS A 71 21.42 7.07 -9.47
CA LYS A 71 21.80 7.67 -10.74
C LYS A 71 20.91 7.23 -11.90
N LYS A 72 20.21 6.09 -11.74
CA LYS A 72 19.31 5.51 -12.75
C LYS A 72 17.83 5.71 -12.41
N VAL A 73 17.50 5.80 -11.13
CA VAL A 73 16.11 5.90 -10.65
C VAL A 73 16.00 6.95 -9.55
N GLN A 74 14.99 7.79 -9.64
CA GLN A 74 14.70 8.80 -8.62
C GLN A 74 13.19 8.89 -8.36
N ILE A 75 12.81 9.39 -7.18
CA ILE A 75 11.43 9.75 -6.87
C ILE A 75 11.10 11.04 -7.61
N ILE A 76 10.06 11.01 -8.44
CA ILE A 76 9.57 12.19 -9.16
C ILE A 76 8.38 12.82 -8.44
N TRP A 77 7.65 12.05 -7.65
CA TRP A 77 6.50 12.53 -6.90
C TRP A 77 6.09 11.56 -5.81
N GLU A 78 5.59 12.07 -4.69
CA GLU A 78 5.05 11.32 -3.56
C GLU A 78 3.60 11.73 -3.31
N THR A 79 2.71 10.74 -3.15
CA THR A 79 1.29 11.02 -2.89
C THR A 79 1.09 11.61 -1.50
N PRO A 80 0.01 12.36 -1.27
CA PRO A 80 -0.47 12.62 0.09
C PRO A 80 -0.63 11.31 0.88
N GLY A 81 -0.45 11.38 2.20
CA GLY A 81 -0.62 10.23 3.08
C GLY A 81 -2.05 9.69 3.06
N TYR A 82 -2.19 8.37 3.20
CA TYR A 82 -3.47 7.68 3.32
C TYR A 82 -3.34 6.53 4.33
N PRO A 83 -4.47 5.97 4.85
CA PRO A 83 -4.43 4.89 5.83
C PRO A 83 -3.61 3.70 5.35
N ASP A 84 -2.74 3.21 6.25
CA ASP A 84 -1.88 2.04 5.99
C ASP A 84 -2.65 0.73 6.11
N TYR A 85 -1.97 -0.39 6.09
CA TYR A 85 -2.57 -1.72 6.25
C TYR A 85 -3.34 -1.84 7.56
N ASN A 86 -4.43 -2.59 7.52
CA ASN A 86 -5.22 -2.94 8.70
C ASN A 86 -5.21 -4.45 8.95
N TRP A 87 -5.53 -4.82 10.16
CA TRP A 87 -5.89 -6.17 10.54
C TRP A 87 -7.40 -6.25 10.72
N SER A 88 -8.04 -7.08 9.90
CA SER A 88 -9.47 -7.32 9.95
C SER A 88 -9.76 -8.64 10.64
N VAL A 89 -10.80 -8.67 11.45
CA VAL A 89 -11.28 -9.87 12.12
C VAL A 89 -12.73 -10.15 11.69
N ARG A 90 -13.06 -11.43 11.55
CA ARG A 90 -14.43 -11.83 11.18
C ARG A 90 -15.42 -11.44 12.26
N GLY A 91 -16.62 -11.05 11.86
CA GLY A 91 -17.69 -10.64 12.80
C GLY A 91 -18.15 -11.73 13.75
N ASP A 92 -17.99 -13.02 13.40
CA ASP A 92 -18.40 -14.18 14.20
C ASP A 92 -17.38 -14.62 15.26
N VAL A 93 -16.23 -13.97 15.38
CA VAL A 93 -15.16 -14.36 16.31
C VAL A 93 -15.60 -14.36 17.77
N ASN A 94 -16.35 -13.33 18.19
CA ASN A 94 -16.89 -13.29 19.55
C ASN A 94 -17.90 -14.41 19.84
N SER A 95 -18.66 -14.85 18.86
CA SER A 95 -19.59 -15.96 19.00
C SER A 95 -18.86 -17.30 19.18
N LYS A 96 -17.69 -17.45 18.53
CA LYS A 96 -16.91 -18.70 18.56
C LYS A 96 -15.99 -18.83 19.78
N PHE A 97 -15.39 -17.72 20.20
CA PHE A 97 -14.30 -17.70 21.19
C PHE A 97 -14.68 -16.99 22.50
N GLY A 98 -15.94 -16.56 22.61
CA GLY A 98 -16.48 -15.89 23.77
C GLY A 98 -16.53 -14.36 23.65
N PRO A 99 -17.40 -13.72 24.47
CA PRO A 99 -17.59 -12.28 24.47
C PRO A 99 -16.26 -11.56 24.75
N ALA A 100 -16.06 -10.41 24.12
CA ALA A 100 -14.86 -9.60 24.24
C ALA A 100 -13.55 -10.22 23.67
N PHE A 101 -13.59 -11.34 22.95
CA PHE A 101 -12.36 -11.93 22.38
C PHE A 101 -11.71 -10.99 21.34
N ILE A 102 -12.50 -10.27 20.54
CA ILE A 102 -12.01 -9.25 19.61
C ILE A 102 -11.23 -8.14 20.35
N GLU A 103 -11.75 -7.69 21.51
CA GLU A 103 -11.05 -6.67 22.32
C GLU A 103 -9.75 -7.21 22.94
N LYS A 104 -9.71 -8.48 23.30
CA LYS A 104 -8.47 -9.12 23.76
C LYS A 104 -7.41 -9.13 22.66
N ILE A 105 -7.79 -9.49 21.42
CA ILE A 105 -6.87 -9.43 20.25
C ILE A 105 -6.40 -8.00 20.03
N ARG A 106 -7.32 -7.04 19.99
CA ARG A 106 -7.00 -5.62 19.79
C ARG A 106 -6.03 -5.10 20.84
N THR A 107 -6.30 -5.38 22.10
CA THR A 107 -5.46 -4.97 23.23
C THR A 107 -4.06 -5.60 23.13
N ALA A 108 -3.98 -6.88 22.81
CA ALA A 108 -2.71 -7.58 22.63
C ALA A 108 -1.87 -6.95 21.51
N LEU A 109 -2.48 -6.63 20.37
CA LEU A 109 -1.78 -6.00 19.24
C LEU A 109 -1.33 -4.57 19.56
N ILE A 110 -2.19 -3.74 20.18
CA ILE A 110 -1.85 -2.37 20.56
C ILE A 110 -0.73 -2.33 21.59
N ASN A 111 -0.71 -3.28 22.51
CA ASN A 111 0.30 -3.40 23.54
C ASN A 111 1.58 -4.13 23.09
N LEU A 112 1.62 -4.62 21.86
CA LEU A 112 2.81 -5.27 21.32
C LEU A 112 3.95 -4.26 21.21
N LYS A 113 5.05 -4.51 21.95
CA LYS A 113 6.25 -3.66 21.98
C LYS A 113 7.51 -4.42 21.58
N ASP A 114 7.42 -5.73 21.42
CA ASP A 114 8.55 -6.56 21.03
C ASP A 114 9.09 -6.12 19.65
N PRO A 115 10.36 -5.68 19.58
CA PRO A 115 10.94 -5.17 18.35
C PRO A 115 11.14 -6.23 17.28
N GLU A 116 11.38 -7.48 17.65
CA GLU A 116 11.57 -8.59 16.71
C GLU A 116 10.23 -8.93 16.03
N LEU A 117 9.15 -9.00 16.82
CA LEU A 117 7.82 -9.21 16.27
C LEU A 117 7.36 -8.04 15.40
N LEU A 118 7.56 -6.80 15.85
CA LEU A 118 7.21 -5.61 15.06
C LEU A 118 8.01 -5.49 13.77
N ALA A 119 9.26 -5.94 13.74
CA ALA A 119 10.09 -5.92 12.53
C ALA A 119 9.51 -6.78 11.40
N THR A 120 8.70 -7.81 11.71
CA THR A 120 8.02 -8.63 10.69
C THR A 120 6.98 -7.84 9.90
N PHE A 121 6.43 -6.77 10.46
CA PHE A 121 5.41 -5.92 9.86
C PHE A 121 5.95 -4.58 9.32
N PRO A 122 7.20 -4.34 9.26
CA PRO A 122 8.02 -3.12 9.18
C PRO A 122 7.29 -1.84 9.64
N ARG A 123 6.69 -1.90 10.83
CA ARG A 123 5.99 -0.80 11.52
C ARG A 123 6.44 -0.71 12.96
N LYS A 124 6.28 0.48 13.56
CA LYS A 124 6.73 0.75 14.93
C LYS A 124 5.72 0.33 15.99
N ALA A 125 4.45 0.25 15.64
CA ALA A 125 3.35 -0.08 16.56
C ALA A 125 2.07 -0.36 15.79
N PHE A 126 1.11 -0.99 16.48
CA PHE A 126 -0.29 -1.02 16.08
C PHE A 126 -1.04 0.12 16.75
N ILE A 127 -1.99 0.71 16.04
CA ILE A 127 -2.88 1.75 16.53
C ILE A 127 -4.34 1.35 16.38
N ARG A 128 -5.24 1.97 17.14
CA ARG A 128 -6.68 1.77 16.94
C ARG A 128 -7.09 2.31 15.58
N ALA A 129 -7.98 1.59 14.92
CA ALA A 129 -8.61 2.00 13.67
C ALA A 129 -10.06 1.52 13.63
N THR A 130 -10.86 2.20 12.86
CA THR A 130 -12.27 1.89 12.56
C THR A 130 -12.46 1.78 11.05
N ASN A 131 -13.57 1.24 10.61
CA ASN A 131 -13.91 1.20 9.18
C ASN A 131 -13.99 2.62 8.59
N GLY A 132 -14.42 3.62 9.37
CA GLY A 132 -14.51 5.02 8.95
C GLY A 132 -13.16 5.62 8.54
N ASP A 133 -12.07 5.19 9.17
CA ASP A 133 -10.72 5.69 8.85
C ASP A 133 -10.29 5.30 7.43
N PHE A 134 -10.88 4.23 6.87
CA PHE A 134 -10.59 3.73 5.51
C PHE A 134 -11.62 4.20 4.46
N GLN A 135 -12.64 4.98 4.87
CA GLN A 135 -13.66 5.48 3.94
C GLN A 135 -13.05 6.21 2.73
N PRO A 136 -12.00 7.06 2.87
CA PRO A 136 -11.37 7.69 1.72
C PRO A 136 -10.83 6.70 0.69
N ILE A 137 -10.31 5.55 1.13
CA ILE A 137 -9.83 4.50 0.21
C ILE A 137 -11.00 3.83 -0.53
N VAL A 138 -12.12 3.61 0.18
CA VAL A 138 -13.35 3.06 -0.41
C VAL A 138 -13.89 4.02 -1.48
N ASP A 139 -13.98 5.30 -1.17
CA ASP A 139 -14.50 6.33 -2.09
C ASP A 139 -13.63 6.45 -3.34
N LEU A 140 -12.31 6.44 -3.18
CA LEU A 140 -11.38 6.40 -4.30
C LEU A 140 -11.51 5.12 -5.14
N GLY A 141 -11.72 3.98 -4.48
CA GLY A 141 -11.95 2.69 -5.17
C GLY A 141 -13.21 2.71 -6.03
N ARG A 142 -14.29 3.34 -5.54
CA ARG A 142 -15.51 3.57 -6.32
C ARG A 142 -15.30 4.54 -7.46
N GLU A 143 -14.66 5.68 -7.21
CA GLU A 143 -14.41 6.70 -8.23
C GLU A 143 -13.61 6.16 -9.42
N VAL A 144 -12.65 5.26 -9.18
CA VAL A 144 -11.89 4.62 -10.27
C VAL A 144 -12.53 3.33 -10.81
N GLY A 145 -13.67 2.89 -10.26
CA GLY A 145 -14.39 1.69 -10.70
C GLY A 145 -13.69 0.38 -10.32
N LEU A 146 -12.96 0.34 -9.23
CA LEU A 146 -12.32 -0.88 -8.72
C LEU A 146 -13.15 -1.64 -7.69
N ILE A 147 -14.11 -0.98 -7.11
CA ILE A 147 -15.12 -1.55 -6.19
C ILE A 147 -16.49 -0.94 -6.50
N GLU A 148 -17.56 -1.69 -6.19
CA GLU A 148 -18.96 -1.29 -6.34
C GLU A 148 -19.44 -0.38 -5.20
#